data_152556222af8552f596ca3852d2e93ef
#
_entry.id   152556222af8552f596ca3852d2e93ef
#
_cell.length_a   1.000
_cell.length_b   1.000
_cell.length_c   1.000
_cell.angle_alpha   90.00
_cell.angle_beta   90.00
_cell.angle_gamma   90.00
#
_symmetry.space_group_name_H-M   'P 1'
#
loop_
_entity.id
_entity.type
_entity.pdbx_description
1 polymer ?
#
loop_
_entity_poly.entity_id
_entity_poly.type
_entity_poly.pdbx_seq_one_letter_code
_entity_poly.pdbx_strand_id
1 'polypeptide(L)' 'MTEQIDELRAVVAATPPAPEVMGPYLAKVADRAYTVTEADVEALTAAGLSDDAIFEQTVAAAIAQGLRRLDAAEAAIG' A
#
# COMPACT_ATOMS: atom_id res chain seq x y z
N MET A 1 -21.85 -2.99 1.16
CA MET A 1 -20.56 -3.14 1.86
C MET A 1 -19.63 -4.17 1.20
N THR A 2 -20.12 -5.37 0.90
CA THR A 2 -19.33 -6.42 0.25
C THR A 2 -18.77 -5.98 -1.11
N GLU A 3 -19.58 -5.30 -1.93
CA GLU A 3 -19.13 -4.80 -3.24
C GLU A 3 -17.96 -3.84 -3.13
N GLN A 4 -17.96 -2.95 -2.13
CA GLN A 4 -16.88 -2.00 -1.91
C GLN A 4 -15.59 -2.71 -1.50
N ILE A 5 -15.70 -3.73 -0.67
CA ILE A 5 -14.54 -4.55 -0.26
C ILE A 5 -13.98 -5.31 -1.47
N ASP A 6 -14.86 -5.87 -2.30
CA ASP A 6 -14.44 -6.58 -3.52
C ASP A 6 -13.74 -5.64 -4.50
N GLU A 7 -14.22 -4.39 -4.63
CA GLU A 7 -13.56 -3.37 -5.45
C GLU A 7 -12.17 -3.04 -4.94
N LEU A 8 -11.99 -2.91 -3.62
CA LEU A 8 -10.69 -2.65 -3.03
C LEU A 8 -9.72 -3.81 -3.27
N ARG A 9 -10.19 -5.04 -3.13
CA ARG A 9 -9.39 -6.23 -3.43
C ARG A 9 -8.98 -6.26 -4.90
N ALA A 10 -9.89 -5.86 -5.79
CA ALA A 10 -9.61 -5.80 -7.23
C ALA A 10 -8.55 -4.75 -7.55
N VAL A 11 -8.57 -3.61 -6.88
CA VAL A 11 -7.55 -2.56 -7.05
C VAL A 11 -6.17 -3.10 -6.68
N VAL A 12 -6.06 -3.78 -5.54
CA VAL A 12 -4.79 -4.37 -5.09
C VAL A 12 -4.32 -5.44 -6.09
N ALA A 13 -5.23 -6.31 -6.53
CA ALA A 13 -4.89 -7.39 -7.47
C ALA A 13 -4.45 -6.85 -8.83
N ALA A 14 -5.00 -5.71 -9.27
CA ALA A 14 -4.67 -5.09 -10.55
C ALA A 14 -3.39 -4.25 -10.50
N THR A 15 -2.89 -3.93 -9.30
CA THR A 15 -1.68 -3.13 -9.14
C THR A 15 -0.46 -3.98 -9.53
N PRO A 16 0.42 -3.47 -10.40
CA PRO A 16 1.63 -4.22 -10.77
C PRO A 16 2.57 -4.39 -9.58
N PRO A 17 3.48 -5.39 -9.64
CA PRO A 17 4.47 -5.58 -8.57
C PRO A 17 5.29 -4.31 -8.36
N ALA A 18 5.56 -3.99 -7.09
CA ALA A 18 6.34 -2.82 -6.73
C ALA A 18 7.82 -3.03 -7.08
N PRO A 19 8.52 -1.98 -7.57
CA PRO A 19 9.96 -2.03 -7.72
C PRO A 19 10.65 -2.31 -6.38
N GLU A 20 11.76 -3.03 -6.39
CA GLU A 20 12.50 -3.37 -5.17
C GLU A 20 12.89 -2.15 -4.35
N VAL A 21 13.21 -1.04 -5.00
CA VAL A 21 13.60 0.19 -4.32
C VAL A 21 12.49 0.73 -3.42
N MET A 22 11.25 0.36 -3.66
CA MET A 22 10.12 0.78 -2.83
C MET A 22 9.91 -0.09 -1.60
N GLY A 23 10.62 -1.22 -1.47
CA GLY A 23 10.42 -2.15 -0.35
C GLY A 23 10.43 -1.49 1.03
N PRO A 24 11.51 -0.80 1.41
CA PRO A 24 11.57 -0.14 2.73
C PRO A 24 10.48 0.91 2.93
N TYR A 25 10.17 1.70 1.89
CA TYR A 25 9.13 2.70 1.94
C TYR A 25 7.75 2.06 2.16
N LEU A 26 7.43 1.02 1.38
CA LEU A 26 6.14 0.35 1.49
C LEU A 26 5.97 -0.37 2.82
N ALA A 27 7.05 -0.87 3.40
CA ALA A 27 7.02 -1.44 4.75
C ALA A 27 6.61 -0.39 5.78
N LYS A 28 7.11 0.85 5.66
CA LYS A 28 6.68 1.95 6.51
C LYS A 28 5.20 2.27 6.32
N VAL A 29 4.74 2.33 5.07
CA VAL A 29 3.32 2.59 4.76
C VAL A 29 2.43 1.53 5.41
N ALA A 30 2.81 0.27 5.35
CA ALA A 30 2.03 -0.83 5.89
C ALA A 30 2.00 -0.84 7.43
N ASP A 31 3.15 -0.64 8.06
CA ASP A 31 3.31 -0.87 9.49
C ASP A 31 3.42 0.41 10.32
N ARG A 32 3.96 1.48 9.74
CA ARG A 32 4.26 2.71 10.46
C ARG A 32 4.13 3.92 9.55
N ALA A 33 2.93 4.10 8.94
CA ALA A 33 2.68 5.18 7.99
C ALA A 33 3.06 6.56 8.55
N TYR A 34 2.93 6.76 9.85
CA TYR A 34 3.28 8.01 10.51
C TYR A 34 4.79 8.31 10.48
N THR A 35 5.63 7.36 10.09
CA THR A 35 7.08 7.58 9.97
C THR A 35 7.50 7.98 8.55
N VAL A 36 6.58 7.98 7.59
CA VAL A 36 6.88 8.41 6.22
C VAL A 36 7.13 9.91 6.19
N THR A 37 8.23 10.30 5.56
CA THR A 37 8.61 11.71 5.43
C THR A 37 8.77 12.10 3.97
N GLU A 38 8.89 13.42 3.72
CA GLU A 38 9.19 13.93 2.38
C GLU A 38 10.50 13.34 1.85
N ALA A 39 11.48 13.14 2.72
CA ALA A 39 12.76 12.56 2.33
C ALA A 39 12.61 11.13 1.79
N ASP A 40 11.68 10.34 2.35
CA ASP A 40 11.39 9.00 1.85
C ASP A 40 10.88 9.05 0.41
N VAL A 41 9.95 9.97 0.13
CA VAL A 41 9.38 10.15 -1.20
C VAL A 41 10.41 10.72 -2.17
N GLU A 42 11.20 11.71 -1.74
CA GLU A 42 12.26 12.30 -2.55
C GLU A 42 13.30 11.27 -2.98
N ALA A 43 13.65 10.34 -2.09
CA ALA A 43 14.58 9.26 -2.41
C ALA A 43 14.05 8.37 -3.54
N LEU A 44 12.74 8.11 -3.56
CA LEU A 44 12.12 7.32 -4.63
C LEU A 44 12.09 8.09 -5.95
N THR A 45 11.81 9.37 -5.90
CA THR A 45 11.85 10.25 -7.07
C THR A 45 13.26 10.30 -7.64
N ALA A 46 14.27 10.43 -6.78
CA ALA A 46 15.68 10.43 -7.18
C ALA A 46 16.10 9.09 -7.79
N ALA A 47 15.45 8.00 -7.41
CA ALA A 47 15.70 6.67 -7.97
C ALA A 47 15.02 6.48 -9.34
N GLY A 48 14.28 7.48 -9.84
CA GLY A 48 13.67 7.46 -11.16
C GLY A 48 12.19 7.10 -11.20
N LEU A 49 11.53 6.99 -10.04
CA LEU A 49 10.10 6.68 -10.01
C LEU A 49 9.27 7.94 -10.22
N SER A 50 8.19 7.80 -10.99
CA SER A 50 7.24 8.91 -11.17
C SER A 50 6.36 9.07 -9.94
N ASP A 51 5.80 10.27 -9.77
CA ASP A 51 4.84 10.54 -8.69
C ASP A 51 3.63 9.61 -8.78
N ASP A 52 3.14 9.36 -10.00
CA ASP A 52 2.00 8.47 -10.21
C ASP A 52 2.31 7.03 -9.78
N ALA A 53 3.51 6.54 -10.10
CA ALA A 53 3.92 5.19 -9.71
C ALA A 53 4.04 5.07 -8.19
N ILE A 54 4.62 6.09 -7.54
CA ILE A 54 4.75 6.12 -6.08
C ILE A 54 3.37 6.14 -5.43
N PHE A 55 2.47 7.00 -5.92
CA PHE A 55 1.13 7.14 -5.40
C PHE A 55 0.34 5.83 -5.55
N GLU A 56 0.37 5.22 -6.73
CA GLU A 56 -0.33 3.97 -7.01
C GLU A 56 0.09 2.86 -6.05
N GLN A 57 1.39 2.67 -5.85
CA GLN A 57 1.90 1.64 -4.95
C GLN A 57 1.59 1.96 -3.49
N THR A 58 1.63 3.24 -3.11
CA THR A 58 1.31 3.67 -1.75
C THR A 58 -0.15 3.35 -1.41
N VAL A 59 -1.07 3.68 -2.31
CA VAL A 59 -2.49 3.43 -2.12
C VAL A 59 -2.75 1.92 -2.04
N ALA A 60 -2.16 1.14 -2.95
CA ALA A 60 -2.33 -0.31 -2.96
C ALA A 60 -1.81 -0.94 -1.65
N ALA A 61 -0.67 -0.49 -1.14
CA ALA A 61 -0.11 -1.00 0.11
C ALA A 61 -1.01 -0.68 1.31
N ALA A 62 -1.55 0.54 1.36
CA ALA A 62 -2.46 0.95 2.42
C ALA A 62 -3.76 0.14 2.40
N ILE A 63 -4.33 -0.05 1.21
CA ILE A 63 -5.54 -0.85 1.04
C ILE A 63 -5.29 -2.31 1.44
N ALA A 64 -4.18 -2.89 0.97
CA ALA A 64 -3.83 -4.28 1.29
C ALA A 64 -3.69 -4.49 2.80
N GLN A 65 -3.07 -3.54 3.50
CA GLN A 65 -2.92 -3.62 4.95
C GLN A 65 -4.28 -3.53 5.64
N GLY A 66 -5.14 -2.62 5.19
CA GLY A 66 -6.50 -2.48 5.71
C GLY A 66 -7.31 -3.77 5.53
N LEU A 67 -7.20 -4.40 4.36
CA LEU A 67 -7.89 -5.66 4.07
C LEU A 67 -7.39 -6.80 4.96
N ARG A 68 -6.08 -6.89 5.19
CA ARG A 68 -5.52 -7.90 6.10
C ARG A 68 -6.06 -7.74 7.52
N ARG A 69 -6.17 -6.50 8.00
CA ARG A 69 -6.71 -6.20 9.33
C ARG A 69 -8.19 -6.56 9.41
N LEU A 70 -8.94 -6.27 8.34
CA LEU A 70 -10.36 -6.64 8.26
C LEU A 70 -10.53 -8.15 8.30
N ASP A 71 -9.74 -8.88 7.51
CA ASP A 71 -9.81 -10.35 7.47
C ASP A 71 -9.49 -10.95 8.83
N ALA A 72 -8.49 -10.41 9.53
CA ALA A 72 -8.14 -10.86 10.87
C ALA A 72 -9.27 -10.60 11.88
N ALA A 73 -9.91 -9.45 11.79
CA ALA A 73 -11.04 -9.11 12.65
C ALA A 73 -12.24 -10.01 12.39
N GLU A 74 -12.55 -10.26 11.14
CA GLU A 74 -13.64 -11.18 10.76
C GLU A 74 -13.39 -12.60 11.27
N ALA A 75 -12.16 -13.08 11.16
CA ALA A 75 -11.78 -14.41 11.67
C ALA A 75 -11.94 -14.50 13.18
N ALA A 76 -11.64 -13.41 13.90
CA ALA A 76 -11.77 -13.38 15.37
C ALA A 76 -13.24 -13.32 15.82
N ILE A 77 -14.09 -12.67 15.05
CA ILE A 77 -15.51 -12.56 15.36
C ILE A 77 -16.25 -13.86 15.08
N GLY A 78 -15.77 -14.60 14.14
CA GLY A 78 -16.36 -15.86 13.82
C GLY A 78 -16.98 -15.94 12.49
#